data_67f79a838e3b02116c342adef3a18642
#
_entry.id   67f79a838e3b02116c342adef3a18642
#
_cell.length_a   1.000
_cell.length_b   1.000
_cell.length_c   1.000
_cell.angle_alpha   90.00
_cell.angle_beta   90.00
_cell.angle_gamma   90.00
#
_symmetry.space_group_name_H-M   'P 1'
#
loop_
_entity.id
_entity.type
_entity.pdbx_description
1 polymer ?
#
loop_
_entity_poly.entity_id
_entity_poly.type
_entity_poly.pdbx_seq_one_letter_code
_entity_poly.pdbx_strand_id
1 'polypeptide(L)'
;GAHTKTIRLGTGIAQISARAPTATAMAALTLDHLSGGRMILGMGVSGPQVVEGWYGAPFSKPLSRTREYVDIVRQVLQRKEPVVSDGEHYPLPYTGEGSWGLGKPLKSITHPLRDDLPIFLGAEGPKNVAMTAEIADGWLPLYYSPYRQDVYADQIAHAKPGFEIMQGVSVIINQRV
;
A
#
# COMPACT_ATOMS: atom_id res chain seq x y z
N GLY A 1 -18.69 4.41 -1.36
CA GLY A 1 -18.80 2.98 -1.07
C GLY A 1 -20.19 2.58 -0.60
N ALA A 2 -20.81 3.37 0.31
CA ALA A 2 -22.08 3.01 0.92
C ALA A 2 -23.24 2.87 -0.09
N HIS A 3 -23.26 3.68 -1.14
CA HIS A 3 -24.32 3.71 -2.15
C HIS A 3 -24.02 2.87 -3.41
N THR A 4 -22.91 2.14 -3.43
CA THR A 4 -22.51 1.29 -4.56
C THR A 4 -22.38 -0.16 -4.13
N LYS A 5 -22.60 -1.11 -5.07
CA LYS A 5 -22.60 -2.55 -4.79
C LYS A 5 -21.45 -3.31 -5.46
N THR A 6 -20.97 -2.83 -6.61
CA THR A 6 -20.04 -3.57 -7.47
C THR A 6 -18.72 -2.85 -7.72
N ILE A 7 -18.71 -1.52 -7.70
CA ILE A 7 -17.47 -0.75 -7.94
C ILE A 7 -16.43 -1.04 -6.85
N ARG A 8 -15.21 -1.30 -7.28
CA ARG A 8 -14.08 -1.43 -6.35
C ARG A 8 -13.76 -0.09 -5.69
N LEU A 9 -13.26 -0.14 -4.47
CA LEU A 9 -12.94 1.02 -3.65
C LEU A 9 -11.45 1.00 -3.35
N GLY A 10 -10.75 2.07 -3.70
CA GLY A 10 -9.31 2.16 -3.47
C GLY A 10 -8.89 3.45 -2.77
N THR A 11 -7.82 3.38 -1.99
CA THR A 11 -7.13 4.58 -1.52
C THR A 11 -6.15 5.04 -2.60
N GLY A 12 -6.16 6.29 -2.94
CA GLY A 12 -5.26 6.86 -3.95
C GLY A 12 -4.51 8.09 -3.44
N ILE A 13 -3.64 7.88 -2.52
CA ILE A 13 -3.02 6.76 -1.81
C ILE A 13 -3.12 6.92 -0.29
N ALA A 14 -3.01 5.81 0.46
CA ALA A 14 -2.67 5.84 1.88
C ALA A 14 -1.15 6.02 2.00
N GLN A 15 -0.72 7.09 2.66
CA GLN A 15 0.70 7.43 2.76
C GLN A 15 1.37 6.59 3.85
N ILE A 16 2.46 5.88 3.51
CA ILE A 16 3.14 4.97 4.44
C ILE A 16 3.77 5.70 5.65
N SER A 17 4.12 6.97 5.50
CA SER A 17 4.67 7.78 6.60
C SER A 17 3.60 8.28 7.59
N ALA A 18 2.32 8.16 7.27
CA ALA A 18 1.24 8.66 8.10
C ALA A 18 0.80 7.68 9.20
N ARG A 19 1.11 6.39 9.05
CA ARG A 19 0.63 5.34 9.97
C ARG A 19 1.60 4.17 10.07
N ALA A 20 1.58 3.45 11.19
CA ALA A 20 2.24 2.17 11.28
C ALA A 20 1.63 1.14 10.30
N PRO A 21 2.43 0.23 9.73
CA PRO A 21 1.95 -0.75 8.74
C PRO A 21 0.81 -1.63 9.27
N THR A 22 0.89 -2.06 10.52
CA THR A 22 -0.16 -2.85 11.18
C THR A 22 -1.48 -2.09 11.30
N ALA A 23 -1.43 -0.79 11.62
CA ALA A 23 -2.62 0.06 11.70
C ALA A 23 -3.27 0.26 10.31
N THR A 24 -2.45 0.40 9.26
CA THR A 24 -2.95 0.49 7.88
C THR A 24 -3.60 -0.82 7.44
N ALA A 25 -2.98 -1.95 7.74
CA ALA A 25 -3.55 -3.27 7.45
C ALA A 25 -4.90 -3.48 8.15
N MET A 26 -5.01 -3.13 9.44
CA MET A 26 -6.27 -3.22 10.19
C MET A 26 -7.38 -2.33 9.62
N ALA A 27 -7.03 -1.11 9.18
CA ALA A 27 -7.99 -0.22 8.52
C ALA A 27 -8.46 -0.80 7.16
N ALA A 28 -7.53 -1.31 6.35
CA ALA A 28 -7.85 -1.94 5.06
C ALA A 28 -8.75 -3.17 5.25
N LEU A 29 -8.43 -4.02 6.21
CA LEU A 29 -9.21 -5.20 6.58
C LEU A 29 -10.65 -4.81 6.99
N THR A 30 -10.80 -3.77 7.81
CA THR A 30 -12.12 -3.26 8.21
C THR A 30 -12.91 -2.73 7.01
N LEU A 31 -12.26 -1.98 6.11
CA LEU A 31 -12.90 -1.46 4.90
C LEU A 31 -13.26 -2.59 3.92
N ASP A 32 -12.47 -3.65 3.87
CA ASP A 32 -12.78 -4.81 3.05
C ASP A 32 -14.05 -5.52 3.53
N HIS A 33 -14.20 -5.73 4.84
CA HIS A 33 -15.44 -6.24 5.42
C HIS A 33 -16.64 -5.33 5.12
N LEU A 34 -16.52 -4.03 5.38
CA LEU A 34 -17.60 -3.07 5.15
C LEU A 34 -18.00 -2.96 3.68
N SER A 35 -17.08 -3.19 2.78
CA SER A 35 -17.34 -3.12 1.34
C SER A 35 -17.76 -4.45 0.72
N GLY A 36 -17.73 -5.56 1.46
CA GLY A 36 -18.00 -6.90 0.93
C GLY A 36 -16.93 -7.36 -0.07
N GLY A 37 -15.64 -7.19 0.27
CA GLY A 37 -14.53 -7.67 -0.55
C GLY A 37 -14.17 -6.78 -1.74
N ARG A 38 -14.55 -5.49 -1.74
CA ARG A 38 -14.29 -4.55 -2.85
C ARG A 38 -13.10 -3.63 -2.62
N MET A 39 -12.43 -3.74 -1.47
CA MET A 39 -11.30 -2.85 -1.12
C MET A 39 -10.05 -3.18 -1.92
N ILE A 40 -9.35 -2.13 -2.37
CA ILE A 40 -7.99 -2.14 -2.88
C ILE A 40 -7.18 -1.19 -1.99
N LEU A 41 -6.10 -1.67 -1.41
CA LEU A 41 -5.21 -0.83 -0.62
C LEU A 41 -4.17 -0.18 -1.51
N GLY A 42 -4.45 1.05 -1.95
CA GLY A 42 -3.48 1.89 -2.65
C GLY A 42 -2.57 2.61 -1.66
N MET A 43 -1.27 2.38 -1.73
CA MET A 43 -0.27 2.98 -0.83
C MET A 43 0.84 3.68 -1.61
N GLY A 44 1.58 4.55 -0.94
CA GLY A 44 2.75 5.20 -1.55
C GLY A 44 3.54 6.04 -0.56
N VAL A 45 4.74 6.42 -0.99
CA VAL A 45 5.69 7.16 -0.16
C VAL A 45 5.36 8.65 -0.03
N SER A 46 4.49 9.18 -0.90
CA SER A 46 4.31 10.64 -1.06
C SER A 46 5.62 11.32 -1.53
N GLY A 47 5.85 12.56 -1.14
CA GLY A 47 7.06 13.32 -1.43
C GLY A 47 7.67 13.92 -0.18
N PRO A 48 8.94 14.37 -0.24
CA PRO A 48 9.64 14.95 0.91
C PRO A 48 8.89 16.16 1.48
N GLN A 49 8.23 16.95 0.63
CA GLN A 49 7.48 18.12 1.07
C GLN A 49 6.36 17.78 2.07
N VAL A 50 5.71 16.64 1.87
CA VAL A 50 4.64 16.16 2.75
C VAL A 50 5.23 15.39 3.94
N VAL A 51 6.16 14.49 3.70
CA VAL A 51 6.72 13.63 4.76
C VAL A 51 7.50 14.46 5.78
N GLU A 52 8.34 15.37 5.32
CA GLU A 52 9.14 16.23 6.21
C GLU A 52 8.30 17.42 6.72
N GLY A 53 7.55 18.07 5.84
CA GLY A 53 6.83 19.31 6.17
C GLY A 53 5.51 19.09 6.92
N TRP A 54 4.85 17.95 6.75
CA TRP A 54 3.54 17.68 7.35
C TRP A 54 3.57 16.60 8.44
N TYR A 55 4.36 15.53 8.22
CA TYR A 55 4.47 14.44 9.21
C TYR A 55 5.68 14.59 10.13
N GLY A 56 6.62 15.51 9.85
CA GLY A 56 7.81 15.71 10.67
C GLY A 56 8.73 14.49 10.70
N ALA A 57 8.74 13.68 9.67
CA ALA A 57 9.53 12.47 9.54
C ALA A 57 10.55 12.59 8.40
N PRO A 58 11.74 11.97 8.49
CA PRO A 58 12.71 12.03 7.41
C PRO A 58 12.24 11.27 6.18
N PHE A 59 12.38 11.88 4.99
CA PHE A 59 12.18 11.22 3.71
C PHE A 59 13.46 10.47 3.29
N SER A 60 13.67 9.32 3.89
CA SER A 60 14.87 8.52 3.65
C SER A 60 14.54 7.09 3.22
N LYS A 61 15.40 6.51 2.37
CA LYS A 61 15.31 5.11 1.93
C LYS A 61 13.90 4.65 1.52
N PRO A 62 13.19 5.40 0.65
CA PRO A 62 11.77 5.14 0.39
C PRO A 62 11.50 3.73 -0.16
N LEU A 63 12.40 3.14 -0.95
CA LEU A 63 12.21 1.82 -1.53
C LEU A 63 12.27 0.71 -0.47
N SER A 64 13.31 0.67 0.36
CA SER A 64 13.41 -0.34 1.42
C SER A 64 12.29 -0.19 2.44
N ARG A 65 11.95 1.04 2.80
CA ARG A 65 10.82 1.35 3.67
C ARG A 65 9.49 0.82 3.11
N THR A 66 9.26 0.97 1.81
CA THR A 66 8.06 0.45 1.16
C THR A 66 8.02 -1.08 1.17
N ARG A 67 9.15 -1.76 0.91
CA ARG A 67 9.23 -3.23 0.97
C ARG A 67 8.85 -3.76 2.34
N GLU A 68 9.49 -3.25 3.39
CA GLU A 68 9.19 -3.65 4.77
C GLU A 68 7.72 -3.38 5.13
N TYR A 69 7.20 -2.23 4.73
CA TYR A 69 5.80 -1.86 4.99
C TYR A 69 4.82 -2.82 4.32
N VAL A 70 5.02 -3.13 3.04
CA VAL A 70 4.17 -4.05 2.28
C VAL A 70 4.25 -5.46 2.86
N ASP A 71 5.43 -5.94 3.24
CA ASP A 71 5.61 -7.25 3.84
C ASP A 71 4.81 -7.38 5.15
N ILE A 72 4.94 -6.40 6.06
CA ILE A 72 4.17 -6.39 7.31
C ILE A 72 2.67 -6.35 7.05
N VAL A 73 2.21 -5.52 6.09
CA VAL A 73 0.79 -5.47 5.72
C VAL A 73 0.31 -6.84 5.23
N ARG A 74 1.10 -7.53 4.39
CA ARG A 74 0.78 -8.88 3.92
C ARG A 74 0.69 -9.89 5.07
N GLN A 75 1.64 -9.87 6.00
CA GLN A 75 1.62 -10.75 7.18
C GLN A 75 0.33 -10.55 8.00
N VAL A 76 -0.07 -9.30 8.24
CA VAL A 76 -1.32 -8.99 8.97
C VAL A 76 -2.54 -9.53 8.23
N LEU A 77 -2.62 -9.31 6.91
CA LEU A 77 -3.74 -9.73 6.07
C LEU A 77 -3.82 -11.26 5.94
N GLN A 78 -2.69 -11.93 5.80
CA GLN A 78 -2.64 -13.41 5.74
C GLN A 78 -2.96 -14.05 7.09
N ARG A 79 -2.64 -13.39 8.19
CA ARG A 79 -2.90 -13.85 9.56
C ARG A 79 -2.45 -15.29 9.86
N LYS A 80 -1.44 -15.79 9.17
CA LYS A 80 -0.91 -17.17 9.38
C LYS A 80 -0.21 -17.28 10.72
N GLU A 81 0.76 -16.39 10.96
CA GLU A 81 1.58 -16.36 12.17
C GLU A 81 1.52 -14.96 12.84
N PRO A 82 1.94 -14.84 14.11
CA PRO A 82 2.19 -13.53 14.70
C PRO A 82 3.17 -12.72 13.87
N VAL A 83 2.89 -11.43 13.68
CA VAL A 83 3.67 -10.54 12.82
C VAL A 83 5.04 -10.29 13.43
N VAL A 84 6.08 -10.50 12.63
CA VAL A 84 7.48 -10.20 12.98
C VAL A 84 8.14 -9.43 11.83
N SER A 85 9.08 -8.57 12.16
CA SER A 85 9.91 -7.86 11.19
C SER A 85 11.27 -7.56 11.81
N ASP A 86 12.33 -7.95 11.15
CA ASP A 86 13.70 -7.59 11.46
C ASP A 86 14.21 -6.42 10.60
N GLY A 87 13.29 -5.75 9.91
CA GLY A 87 13.58 -4.60 9.05
C GLY A 87 14.12 -3.40 9.81
N GLU A 88 14.93 -2.60 9.12
CA GLU A 88 15.54 -1.38 9.67
C GLU A 88 14.49 -0.31 10.04
N HIS A 89 13.39 -0.25 9.28
CA HIS A 89 12.42 0.84 9.38
C HIS A 89 11.23 0.52 10.29
N TYR A 90 10.84 -0.74 10.35
CA TYR A 90 9.67 -1.20 11.10
C TYR A 90 9.98 -2.50 11.84
N PRO A 91 10.95 -2.51 12.79
CA PRO A 91 11.24 -3.70 13.59
C PRO A 91 10.03 -4.07 14.45
N LEU A 92 9.61 -5.34 14.41
CA LEU A 92 8.49 -5.87 15.18
C LEU A 92 8.82 -7.24 15.78
N PRO A 93 8.78 -7.42 17.12
CA PRO A 93 8.56 -6.36 18.12
C PRO A 93 9.72 -5.37 18.21
N TYR A 94 9.44 -4.15 18.62
CA TYR A 94 10.47 -3.15 18.85
C TYR A 94 11.26 -3.46 20.10
N THR A 95 12.60 -3.53 19.98
CA THR A 95 13.53 -3.83 21.06
C THR A 95 14.64 -2.78 21.25
N GLY A 96 14.52 -1.64 20.53
CA GLY A 96 15.50 -0.57 20.55
C GLY A 96 15.42 0.32 21.80
N GLU A 97 16.09 1.47 21.73
CA GLU A 97 16.13 2.46 22.81
C GLU A 97 14.72 2.88 23.23
N GLY A 98 14.46 2.97 24.53
CA GLY A 98 13.15 3.28 25.09
C GLY A 98 12.17 2.10 25.14
N SER A 99 12.56 0.91 24.69
CA SER A 99 11.72 -0.29 24.84
C SER A 99 11.60 -0.70 26.31
N TRP A 100 10.39 -1.09 26.71
CA TRP A 100 10.16 -1.67 28.04
C TRP A 100 10.42 -3.18 28.08
N GLY A 101 10.81 -3.80 26.97
CA GLY A 101 11.06 -5.23 26.86
C GLY A 101 9.80 -6.11 26.95
N LEU A 102 8.61 -5.54 26.90
CA LEU A 102 7.33 -6.26 26.98
C LEU A 102 6.72 -6.57 25.60
N GLY A 103 7.34 -6.06 24.52
CA GLY A 103 6.90 -6.31 23.16
C GLY A 103 6.99 -7.79 22.80
N LYS A 104 5.94 -8.31 22.18
CA LYS A 104 5.88 -9.66 21.62
C LYS A 104 5.17 -9.67 20.28
N PRO A 105 5.44 -10.64 19.39
CA PRO A 105 4.71 -10.80 18.15
C PRO A 105 3.22 -10.97 18.39
N LEU A 106 2.38 -10.28 17.62
CA LEU A 106 0.92 -10.30 17.77
C LEU A 106 0.24 -10.64 16.44
N LYS A 107 -0.96 -11.21 16.53
CA LYS A 107 -1.90 -11.37 15.42
C LYS A 107 -3.03 -10.37 15.55
N SER A 108 -3.59 -9.90 14.43
CA SER A 108 -4.87 -9.18 14.43
C SER A 108 -5.97 -10.04 15.09
N ILE A 109 -6.80 -9.44 15.94
CA ILE A 109 -7.98 -10.11 16.51
C ILE A 109 -9.02 -10.32 15.41
N THR A 110 -9.21 -9.32 14.55
CA THR A 110 -10.13 -9.42 13.41
C THR A 110 -9.56 -10.35 12.35
N HIS A 111 -10.38 -11.32 11.93
CA HIS A 111 -10.04 -12.19 10.82
C HIS A 111 -10.25 -11.47 9.49
N PRO A 112 -9.38 -11.62 8.51
CA PRO A 112 -9.58 -11.06 7.18
C PRO A 112 -10.77 -11.72 6.50
N LEU A 113 -11.50 -10.96 5.68
CA LEU A 113 -12.53 -11.49 4.77
C LEU A 113 -11.88 -12.32 3.66
N ARG A 114 -10.69 -11.88 3.23
CA ARG A 114 -9.82 -12.55 2.25
C ARG A 114 -8.37 -12.24 2.59
N ASP A 115 -7.48 -13.17 2.39
CA ASP A 115 -6.05 -13.04 2.70
C ASP A 115 -5.24 -12.42 1.53
N ASP A 116 -5.88 -12.28 0.38
CA ASP A 116 -5.35 -11.76 -0.87
C ASP A 116 -5.84 -10.34 -1.22
N LEU A 117 -6.21 -9.52 -0.22
CA LEU A 117 -6.62 -8.13 -0.42
C LEU A 117 -5.59 -7.41 -1.30
N PRO A 118 -5.99 -6.87 -2.48
CA PRO A 118 -5.04 -6.29 -3.41
C PRO A 118 -4.32 -5.06 -2.86
N ILE A 119 -3.01 -5.04 -3.01
CA ILE A 119 -2.15 -3.91 -2.68
C ILE A 119 -1.64 -3.27 -3.96
N PHE A 120 -1.98 -2.01 -4.17
CA PHE A 120 -1.47 -1.21 -5.28
C PHE A 120 -0.51 -0.15 -4.76
N LEU A 121 0.56 0.12 -5.51
CA LEU A 121 1.54 1.14 -5.10
C LEU A 121 1.54 2.33 -6.06
N GLY A 122 1.46 3.52 -5.48
CA GLY A 122 1.78 4.77 -6.15
C GLY A 122 3.30 4.88 -6.28
N ALA A 123 3.80 4.79 -7.51
CA ALA A 123 5.22 4.75 -7.78
C ALA A 123 5.56 5.58 -9.01
N GLU A 124 6.66 6.33 -8.89
CA GLU A 124 7.26 7.10 -9.97
C GLU A 124 8.74 6.75 -10.10
N GLY A 125 9.25 6.88 -11.32
CA GLY A 125 10.62 6.53 -11.66
C GLY A 125 10.89 5.01 -11.78
N PRO A 126 11.87 4.63 -12.60
CA PRO A 126 12.03 3.25 -13.05
C PRO A 126 12.28 2.25 -11.91
N LYS A 127 13.10 2.60 -10.92
CA LYS A 127 13.40 1.69 -9.81
C LYS A 127 12.18 1.42 -8.92
N ASN A 128 11.34 2.45 -8.70
CA ASN A 128 10.15 2.30 -7.86
C ASN A 128 9.06 1.52 -8.60
N VAL A 129 8.89 1.76 -9.90
CA VAL A 129 7.95 1.00 -10.74
C VAL A 129 8.36 -0.47 -10.83
N ALA A 130 9.65 -0.77 -11.04
CA ALA A 130 10.15 -2.15 -11.05
C ALA A 130 9.91 -2.85 -9.71
N MET A 131 10.19 -2.19 -8.59
CA MET A 131 9.87 -2.72 -7.27
C MET A 131 8.37 -2.95 -7.10
N THR A 132 7.53 -2.04 -7.58
CA THR A 132 6.08 -2.18 -7.53
C THR A 132 5.60 -3.43 -8.27
N ALA A 133 6.13 -3.67 -9.47
CA ALA A 133 5.83 -4.86 -10.26
C ALA A 133 6.24 -6.17 -9.55
N GLU A 134 7.29 -6.12 -8.73
CA GLU A 134 7.78 -7.27 -7.96
C GLU A 134 6.89 -7.59 -6.75
N ILE A 135 6.51 -6.57 -5.95
CA ILE A 135 5.92 -6.79 -4.61
C ILE A 135 4.41 -6.52 -4.51
N ALA A 136 3.83 -5.79 -5.47
CA ALA A 136 2.43 -5.36 -5.42
C ALA A 136 1.53 -6.15 -6.39
N ASP A 137 0.23 -5.92 -6.29
CA ASP A 137 -0.79 -6.48 -7.17
C ASP A 137 -1.14 -5.50 -8.31
N GLY A 138 -0.71 -4.26 -8.18
CA GLY A 138 -0.91 -3.25 -9.20
C GLY A 138 -0.14 -1.97 -8.94
N TRP A 139 -0.20 -1.10 -9.91
CA TRP A 139 0.47 0.19 -9.95
C TRP A 139 -0.53 1.34 -10.10
N LEU A 140 -0.35 2.38 -9.33
CA LEU A 140 -1.08 3.65 -9.39
C LEU A 140 -0.13 4.74 -9.91
N PRO A 141 0.05 4.88 -11.23
CA PRO A 141 0.86 5.96 -11.79
C PRO A 141 0.19 7.32 -11.59
N LEU A 142 0.99 8.36 -11.39
CA LEU A 142 0.48 9.73 -11.40
C LEU A 142 0.21 10.20 -12.85
N TYR A 143 1.13 9.83 -13.75
CA TYR A 143 1.02 10.12 -15.18
C TYR A 143 1.27 8.86 -15.98
N TYR A 144 0.26 8.36 -16.68
CA TYR A 144 0.35 7.20 -17.51
C TYR A 144 -0.47 7.38 -18.79
N SER A 145 0.11 7.06 -19.92
CA SER A 145 -0.60 7.04 -21.19
C SER A 145 -0.68 5.62 -21.73
N PRO A 146 -1.87 5.08 -21.98
CA PRO A 146 -2.02 3.77 -22.60
C PRO A 146 -1.45 3.71 -24.03
N TYR A 147 -1.22 4.87 -24.67
CA TYR A 147 -0.58 4.96 -25.99
C TYR A 147 0.96 4.93 -25.92
N ARG A 148 1.55 4.99 -24.74
CA ARG A 148 2.99 5.00 -24.49
C ARG A 148 3.38 3.99 -23.38
N GLN A 149 2.83 2.79 -23.48
CA GLN A 149 3.13 1.68 -22.55
C GLN A 149 4.60 1.24 -22.64
N ASP A 150 5.22 1.46 -23.79
CA ASP A 150 6.63 1.19 -24.06
C ASP A 150 7.58 1.84 -23.04
N VAL A 151 7.23 2.99 -22.50
CA VAL A 151 8.08 3.74 -21.55
C VAL A 151 8.39 2.95 -20.26
N TYR A 152 7.50 2.07 -19.83
CA TYR A 152 7.64 1.28 -18.61
C TYR A 152 7.67 -0.23 -18.86
N ALA A 153 7.77 -0.64 -20.12
CA ALA A 153 7.69 -2.07 -20.48
C ALA A 153 8.73 -2.92 -19.73
N ASP A 154 9.97 -2.46 -19.65
CA ASP A 154 11.06 -3.16 -18.96
C ASP A 154 10.81 -3.29 -17.46
N GLN A 155 10.27 -2.24 -16.84
CA GLN A 155 10.01 -2.20 -15.39
C GLN A 155 8.90 -3.16 -14.98
N ILE A 156 7.90 -3.36 -15.83
CA ILE A 156 6.75 -4.21 -15.54
C ILE A 156 6.82 -5.59 -16.20
N ALA A 157 7.87 -5.86 -16.96
CA ALA A 157 8.03 -7.15 -17.69
C ALA A 157 7.98 -8.39 -16.80
N HIS A 158 8.38 -8.25 -15.53
CA HIS A 158 8.41 -9.32 -14.54
C HIS A 158 7.25 -9.25 -13.53
N ALA A 159 6.24 -8.42 -13.81
CA ALA A 159 5.06 -8.35 -12.95
C ALA A 159 4.34 -9.72 -12.92
N LYS A 160 3.77 -10.04 -11.76
CA LYS A 160 3.02 -11.28 -11.61
C LYS A 160 1.76 -11.30 -12.48
N PRO A 161 1.26 -12.49 -12.83
CA PRO A 161 -0.03 -12.62 -13.52
C PRO A 161 -1.14 -11.90 -12.78
N GLY A 162 -1.97 -11.13 -13.51
CA GLY A 162 -3.04 -10.33 -12.92
C GLY A 162 -2.62 -8.96 -12.37
N PHE A 163 -1.36 -8.56 -12.56
CA PHE A 163 -0.93 -7.20 -12.21
C PHE A 163 -1.72 -6.14 -12.98
N GLU A 164 -2.28 -5.18 -12.28
CA GLU A 164 -3.12 -4.14 -12.87
C GLU A 164 -2.43 -2.77 -12.85
N ILE A 165 -2.68 -1.96 -13.87
CA ILE A 165 -2.30 -0.55 -13.91
C ILE A 165 -3.58 0.28 -13.81
N MET A 166 -3.70 1.10 -12.76
CA MET A 166 -4.91 1.88 -12.51
C MET A 166 -4.57 3.37 -12.57
N GLN A 167 -4.87 3.97 -13.70
CA GLN A 167 -4.69 5.41 -13.92
C GLN A 167 -5.88 6.20 -13.38
N GLY A 168 -5.59 7.26 -12.63
CA GLY A 168 -6.59 8.24 -12.22
C GLY A 168 -7.04 9.12 -13.39
N VAL A 169 -8.35 9.35 -13.51
CA VAL A 169 -8.94 10.27 -14.45
C VAL A 169 -9.83 11.28 -13.74
N SER A 170 -9.77 12.53 -14.15
CA SER A 170 -10.68 13.56 -13.64
C SER A 170 -12.04 13.43 -14.32
N VAL A 171 -13.10 13.34 -13.51
CA VAL A 171 -14.48 13.30 -14.02
C VAL A 171 -15.22 14.54 -13.55
N ILE A 172 -15.76 15.30 -14.50
CA ILE A 172 -16.61 16.47 -14.21
C ILE A 172 -18.03 16.11 -14.62
N ILE A 173 -18.92 16.09 -13.63
CA ILE A 173 -20.36 15.88 -13.87
C ILE A 173 -21.03 17.24 -13.88
N ASN A 174 -21.61 17.64 -15.01
CA ASN A 174 -22.34 18.88 -15.15
C ASN A 174 -23.76 18.58 -15.65
N GLN A 175 -24.76 19.25 -15.06
CA GLN A 175 -26.16 19.16 -15.51
C GLN A 175 -26.45 20.04 -16.76
N ARG A 176 -25.48 20.87 -17.16
CA ARG A 176 -25.58 21.68 -18.38
C ARG A 176 -24.52 21.20 -19.38
N VAL A 177 -24.98 20.62 -20.45
CA VAL A 177 -24.20 20.37 -21.68
C VAL A 177 -24.45 21.57 -22.62
#